data_2910a78308f610be4767e49c55db6e9f
#
_entry.id   2910a78308f610be4767e49c55db6e9f
#
_cell.length_a   1.000
_cell.length_b   1.000
_cell.length_c   1.000
_cell.angle_alpha   90.00
_cell.angle_beta   90.00
_cell.angle_gamma   90.00
#
_symmetry.space_group_name_H-M   'P 1'
#
loop_
_entity.id
_entity.type
_entity.pdbx_description
1 polymer ?
#
loop_
_entity_poly.entity_id
_entity_poly.type
_entity_poly.pdbx_seq_one_letter_code
_entity_poly.pdbx_strand_id
1 'polypeptide(L)'
;MKQIIFIFMSLLCFSCSSKAQNQTADTNVQSDKKILVAYFSCTGTTEKAADAIAKTVGGKLYHITPATANTSADLDWNNKSSRSSIEMTTENSRPELGGEALNLKDYDVIFLGYPIWWNLCPRPVNTFLEKYDFSGKTVIPFATSGGSSITNSVKQLKKLYPKIVWGESRLLNGSVKQAGDWAKGVI
;
A
#
# COMPACT_ATOMS: atom_id res chain seq x y z
N MET A 1 -63.52 50.85 -49.80
CA MET A 1 -63.64 49.40 -49.56
C MET A 1 -62.25 48.93 -49.08
N LYS A 2 -62.07 48.89 -47.77
CA LYS A 2 -60.81 48.43 -47.13
C LYS A 2 -61.14 47.20 -46.33
N GLN A 3 -60.62 46.07 -46.72
CA GLN A 3 -60.74 44.82 -45.98
C GLN A 3 -59.62 44.80 -44.94
N ILE A 4 -60.01 44.62 -43.66
CA ILE A 4 -59.13 44.44 -42.55
C ILE A 4 -58.96 42.94 -42.29
N ILE A 5 -57.77 42.41 -42.47
CA ILE A 5 -57.42 41.02 -42.20
C ILE A 5 -56.96 40.93 -40.71
N PHE A 6 -57.71 40.21 -39.89
CA PHE A 6 -57.33 39.87 -38.55
C PHE A 6 -56.42 38.65 -38.58
N ILE A 7 -55.16 38.80 -38.18
CA ILE A 7 -54.23 37.71 -37.97
C ILE A 7 -54.38 37.23 -36.54
N PHE A 8 -54.88 36.00 -36.36
CA PHE A 8 -54.88 35.31 -35.08
C PHE A 8 -53.49 34.74 -34.83
N MET A 9 -52.78 35.28 -33.85
CA MET A 9 -51.51 34.77 -33.38
C MET A 9 -51.77 33.77 -32.24
N SER A 10 -51.74 32.47 -32.53
CA SER A 10 -51.86 31.43 -31.53
C SER A 10 -50.53 31.24 -30.81
N LEU A 11 -50.55 31.56 -29.51
CA LEU A 11 -49.42 31.39 -28.60
C LEU A 11 -49.32 29.89 -28.22
N LEU A 12 -48.39 29.15 -28.78
CA LEU A 12 -48.03 27.78 -28.36
C LEU A 12 -47.11 27.90 -27.15
N CYS A 13 -47.64 27.64 -25.95
CA CYS A 13 -46.86 27.44 -24.74
C CYS A 13 -46.13 26.10 -24.82
N PHE A 14 -44.86 26.12 -25.15
CA PHE A 14 -43.99 24.94 -24.99
C PHE A 14 -43.62 24.81 -23.50
N SER A 15 -44.28 23.88 -22.80
CA SER A 15 -43.86 23.47 -21.46
C SER A 15 -42.58 22.60 -21.60
N CYS A 16 -41.43 23.21 -21.34
CA CYS A 16 -40.18 22.52 -21.21
C CYS A 16 -40.10 21.89 -19.81
N SER A 17 -40.46 20.61 -19.69
CA SER A 17 -40.19 19.82 -18.48
C SER A 17 -38.69 19.51 -18.43
N SER A 18 -37.97 20.32 -17.67
CA SER A 18 -36.59 20.04 -17.29
C SER A 18 -36.57 18.87 -16.33
N LYS A 19 -36.29 17.66 -16.81
CA LYS A 19 -35.86 16.57 -15.94
C LYS A 19 -34.50 16.98 -15.36
N ALA A 20 -34.49 17.34 -14.08
CA ALA A 20 -33.26 17.43 -13.32
C ALA A 20 -32.61 16.04 -13.27
N GLN A 21 -31.60 15.83 -14.10
CA GLN A 21 -30.69 14.71 -13.92
C GLN A 21 -29.88 15.01 -12.64
N ASN A 22 -30.21 14.29 -11.58
CA ASN A 22 -29.35 14.16 -10.41
C ASN A 22 -28.06 13.47 -10.88
N GLN A 23 -27.09 14.24 -11.32
CA GLN A 23 -25.71 13.79 -11.35
C GLN A 23 -25.26 13.67 -9.90
N THR A 24 -25.32 12.45 -9.38
CA THR A 24 -24.50 12.09 -8.21
C THR A 24 -23.06 12.31 -8.66
N ALA A 25 -22.50 13.45 -8.30
CA ALA A 25 -21.08 13.67 -8.35
C ALA A 25 -20.48 12.65 -7.38
N ASP A 26 -19.89 11.57 -7.95
CA ASP A 26 -18.91 10.75 -7.25
C ASP A 26 -17.76 11.71 -6.89
N THR A 27 -17.88 12.35 -5.72
CA THR A 27 -16.76 13.02 -5.09
C THR A 27 -15.80 11.92 -4.67
N ASN A 28 -14.95 11.52 -5.61
CA ASN A 28 -13.73 10.80 -5.32
C ASN A 28 -12.89 11.76 -4.45
N VAL A 29 -13.11 11.73 -3.14
CA VAL A 29 -12.26 12.42 -2.17
C VAL A 29 -10.94 11.68 -2.22
N GLN A 30 -10.12 12.03 -3.19
CA GLN A 30 -8.73 11.63 -3.24
C GLN A 30 -8.10 12.26 -1.99
N SER A 31 -7.79 11.44 -1.02
CA SER A 31 -7.04 11.84 0.16
C SER A 31 -5.76 12.55 -0.30
N ASP A 32 -5.53 13.80 0.11
CA ASP A 32 -4.30 14.55 -0.16
C ASP A 32 -3.06 13.91 0.52
N LYS A 33 -3.24 12.78 1.18
CA LYS A 33 -2.18 12.04 1.86
C LYS A 33 -1.16 11.54 0.87
N LYS A 34 0.09 11.85 1.11
CA LYS A 34 1.22 11.30 0.36
C LYS A 34 1.51 9.87 0.84
N ILE A 35 1.49 8.94 -0.09
CA ILE A 35 1.58 7.51 0.19
C ILE A 35 2.92 6.94 -0.29
N LEU A 36 3.60 6.21 0.59
CA LEU A 36 4.75 5.38 0.27
C LEU A 36 4.34 3.91 0.33
N VAL A 37 4.81 3.11 -0.62
CA VAL A 37 4.72 1.65 -0.56
C VAL A 37 6.14 1.10 -0.44
N ALA A 38 6.59 0.94 0.80
CA ALA A 38 7.89 0.35 1.12
C ALA A 38 7.76 -1.16 1.21
N TYR A 39 8.63 -1.90 0.53
CA TYR A 39 8.56 -3.36 0.55
C TYR A 39 9.93 -4.01 0.50
N PHE A 40 10.05 -5.18 1.12
CA PHE A 40 11.15 -6.12 0.98
C PHE A 40 10.69 -7.33 0.18
N SER A 41 11.45 -7.72 -0.84
CA SER A 41 11.14 -8.89 -1.67
C SER A 41 12.43 -9.47 -2.29
N CYS A 42 12.63 -10.77 -2.16
CA CYS A 42 13.77 -11.46 -2.78
C CYS A 42 13.38 -12.22 -4.06
N THR A 43 12.11 -12.63 -4.18
CA THR A 43 11.61 -13.47 -5.27
C THR A 43 10.54 -12.81 -6.13
N GLY A 44 10.26 -11.53 -5.88
CA GLY A 44 9.26 -10.76 -6.62
C GLY A 44 7.81 -10.95 -6.17
N THR A 45 7.50 -11.88 -5.24
CA THR A 45 6.12 -12.14 -4.83
C THR A 45 5.52 -10.95 -4.07
N THR A 46 6.22 -10.44 -3.07
CA THR A 46 5.78 -9.24 -2.32
C THR A 46 5.82 -8.00 -3.18
N GLU A 47 6.79 -7.89 -4.09
CA GLU A 47 6.91 -6.80 -5.06
C GLU A 47 5.66 -6.65 -5.93
N LYS A 48 5.12 -7.76 -6.47
CA LYS A 48 3.89 -7.74 -7.28
C LYS A 48 2.70 -7.16 -6.49
N ALA A 49 2.58 -7.49 -5.21
CA ALA A 49 1.54 -6.93 -4.34
C ALA A 49 1.80 -5.44 -4.08
N ALA A 50 3.06 -5.05 -3.82
CA ALA A 50 3.45 -3.66 -3.61
C ALA A 50 3.17 -2.78 -4.85
N ASP A 51 3.51 -3.27 -6.04
CA ASP A 51 3.24 -2.58 -7.31
C ASP A 51 1.74 -2.36 -7.53
N ALA A 52 0.91 -3.38 -7.26
CA ALA A 52 -0.53 -3.27 -7.35
C ALA A 52 -1.11 -2.22 -6.39
N ILE A 53 -0.65 -2.22 -5.14
CA ILE A 53 -1.04 -1.23 -4.14
C ILE A 53 -0.64 0.16 -4.64
N ALA A 54 0.63 0.37 -5.00
CA ALA A 54 1.14 1.66 -5.43
C ALA A 54 0.37 2.23 -6.63
N LYS A 55 0.12 1.41 -7.66
CA LYS A 55 -0.69 1.82 -8.83
C LYS A 55 -2.12 2.20 -8.46
N THR A 56 -2.70 1.50 -7.48
CA THR A 56 -4.09 1.70 -7.11
C THR A 56 -4.31 2.94 -6.26
N VAL A 57 -3.37 3.25 -5.36
CA VAL A 57 -3.49 4.38 -4.42
C VAL A 57 -2.65 5.60 -4.83
N GLY A 58 -1.96 5.55 -5.97
CA GLY A 58 -1.06 6.62 -6.41
C GLY A 58 0.19 6.77 -5.52
N GLY A 59 0.61 5.70 -4.84
CA GLY A 59 1.75 5.71 -3.95
C GLY A 59 3.09 5.55 -4.66
N LYS A 60 4.17 6.09 -4.05
CA LYS A 60 5.54 5.86 -4.53
C LYS A 60 6.06 4.51 -4.03
N LEU A 61 6.65 3.72 -4.92
CA LEU A 61 7.34 2.48 -4.56
C LEU A 61 8.72 2.76 -3.96
N TYR A 62 9.07 1.99 -2.93
CA TYR A 62 10.40 1.98 -2.34
C TYR A 62 10.81 0.55 -1.98
N HIS A 63 11.84 0.03 -2.64
CA HIS A 63 12.39 -1.29 -2.33
C HIS A 63 13.36 -1.19 -1.14
N ILE A 64 13.05 -1.89 -0.06
CA ILE A 64 13.95 -2.05 1.09
C ILE A 64 15.05 -3.01 0.65
N THR A 65 16.17 -2.48 0.23
CA THR A 65 17.26 -3.25 -0.38
C THR A 65 18.38 -3.46 0.63
N PRO A 66 18.73 -4.70 1.00
CA PRO A 66 19.96 -4.97 1.76
C PRO A 66 21.19 -4.51 0.98
N ALA A 67 22.23 -4.03 1.68
CA ALA A 67 23.50 -3.63 1.06
C ALA A 67 24.14 -4.77 0.26
N THR A 68 23.95 -6.00 0.72
CA THR A 68 24.33 -7.21 -0.02
C THR A 68 23.08 -7.96 -0.46
N ALA A 69 22.88 -8.12 -1.76
CA ALA A 69 21.74 -8.84 -2.31
C ALA A 69 21.72 -10.31 -1.82
N ASN A 70 20.51 -10.86 -1.66
CA ASN A 70 20.34 -12.27 -1.33
C ASN A 70 20.52 -13.15 -2.56
N THR A 71 21.37 -14.17 -2.46
CA THR A 71 21.46 -15.25 -3.45
C THR A 71 20.43 -16.34 -3.15
N SER A 72 20.25 -17.29 -4.07
CA SER A 72 19.38 -18.44 -3.81
C SER A 72 19.88 -19.29 -2.62
N ALA A 73 21.20 -19.40 -2.44
CA ALA A 73 21.80 -20.10 -1.29
C ALA A 73 21.50 -19.39 0.04
N ASP A 74 21.50 -18.05 0.03
CA ASP A 74 21.14 -17.25 1.21
C ASP A 74 19.67 -17.43 1.63
N LEU A 75 18.81 -17.82 0.71
CA LEU A 75 17.37 -18.00 0.94
C LEU A 75 16.98 -19.45 1.25
N ASP A 76 17.93 -20.37 1.28
CA ASP A 76 17.66 -21.77 1.65
C ASP A 76 17.32 -21.90 3.14
N TRP A 77 16.04 -21.87 3.45
CA TRP A 77 15.52 -21.98 4.81
C TRP A 77 15.76 -23.35 5.45
N ASN A 78 16.10 -24.40 4.67
CA ASN A 78 16.47 -25.72 5.20
C ASN A 78 17.93 -25.74 5.67
N ASN A 79 18.77 -24.84 5.15
CA ASN A 79 20.16 -24.72 5.56
C ASN A 79 20.28 -23.74 6.74
N LYS A 80 20.59 -24.27 7.92
CA LYS A 80 20.76 -23.47 9.14
C LYS A 80 21.91 -22.44 9.05
N SER A 81 22.85 -22.66 8.13
CA SER A 81 23.98 -21.76 7.88
C SER A 81 23.71 -20.76 6.76
N SER A 82 22.54 -20.79 6.12
CA SER A 82 22.16 -19.76 5.15
C SER A 82 22.01 -18.40 5.84
N ARG A 83 22.23 -17.32 5.09
CA ARG A 83 22.14 -15.97 5.63
C ARG A 83 20.75 -15.68 6.23
N SER A 84 19.69 -16.06 5.51
CA SER A 84 18.32 -15.87 6.03
C SER A 84 18.09 -16.64 7.34
N SER A 85 18.59 -17.89 7.46
CA SER A 85 18.49 -18.68 8.69
C SER A 85 19.24 -18.03 9.86
N ILE A 86 20.47 -17.57 9.62
CA ILE A 86 21.28 -16.89 10.63
C ILE A 86 20.60 -15.57 11.07
N GLU A 87 20.20 -14.74 10.10
CA GLU A 87 19.52 -13.47 10.41
C GLU A 87 18.25 -13.70 11.22
N MET A 88 17.41 -14.66 10.84
CA MET A 88 16.14 -14.91 11.52
C MET A 88 16.27 -15.54 12.90
N THR A 89 17.29 -16.37 13.13
CA THR A 89 17.58 -16.95 14.44
C THR A 89 18.30 -15.98 15.38
N THR A 90 18.93 -14.93 14.84
CA THR A 90 19.58 -13.87 15.62
C THR A 90 18.59 -12.72 15.84
N GLU A 91 18.05 -12.61 17.06
CA GLU A 91 16.98 -11.65 17.36
C GLU A 91 17.35 -10.19 17.02
N ASN A 92 18.57 -9.79 17.36
CA ASN A 92 19.08 -8.44 17.15
C ASN A 92 19.81 -8.24 15.82
N SER A 93 19.69 -9.18 14.86
CA SER A 93 20.27 -9.00 13.53
C SER A 93 19.63 -7.78 12.84
N ARG A 94 20.49 -6.90 12.30
CA ARG A 94 20.09 -5.70 11.56
C ARG A 94 20.98 -5.57 10.32
N PRO A 95 20.67 -6.32 9.25
CA PRO A 95 21.43 -6.22 8.01
C PRO A 95 21.47 -4.78 7.51
N GLU A 96 22.63 -4.35 7.05
CA GLU A 96 22.80 -3.02 6.47
C GLU A 96 21.90 -2.86 5.24
N LEU A 97 21.31 -1.69 5.09
CA LEU A 97 20.51 -1.32 3.93
C LEU A 97 21.33 -0.48 2.95
N GLY A 98 21.31 -0.90 1.70
CA GLY A 98 21.75 -0.14 0.53
C GLY A 98 20.57 0.61 -0.12
N GLY A 99 20.72 0.92 -1.41
CA GLY A 99 19.70 1.56 -2.20
C GLY A 99 19.67 3.08 -2.07
N GLU A 100 18.62 3.68 -2.62
CA GLU A 100 18.47 5.14 -2.65
C GLU A 100 18.10 5.71 -1.28
N ALA A 101 18.54 6.94 -1.02
CA ALA A 101 18.14 7.67 0.15
C ALA A 101 16.63 7.98 0.11
N LEU A 102 15.94 7.78 1.23
CA LEU A 102 14.52 8.05 1.37
C LEU A 102 14.30 9.22 2.32
N ASN A 103 13.57 10.25 1.86
CA ASN A 103 13.05 11.28 2.75
C ASN A 103 11.64 10.90 3.21
N LEU A 104 11.53 10.26 4.36
CA LEU A 104 10.24 9.79 4.87
C LEU A 104 9.30 10.94 5.30
N LYS A 105 9.81 12.16 5.51
CA LYS A 105 9.01 13.35 5.87
C LYS A 105 7.96 13.71 4.83
N ASP A 106 8.17 13.31 3.57
CA ASP A 106 7.27 13.61 2.46
C ASP A 106 6.00 12.73 2.44
N TYR A 107 5.86 11.78 3.36
CA TYR A 107 4.77 10.80 3.34
C TYR A 107 3.99 10.79 4.65
N ASP A 108 2.67 10.57 4.56
CA ASP A 108 1.73 10.47 5.68
C ASP A 108 1.38 9.02 5.99
N VAL A 109 1.26 8.19 4.94
CA VAL A 109 0.89 6.78 5.01
C VAL A 109 1.96 5.93 4.37
N ILE A 110 2.39 4.89 5.07
CA ILE A 110 3.37 3.93 4.60
C ILE A 110 2.76 2.53 4.56
N PHE A 111 2.53 1.99 3.38
CA PHE A 111 2.31 0.55 3.24
C PHE A 111 3.65 -0.15 3.42
N LEU A 112 3.72 -1.14 4.31
CA LEU A 112 4.93 -1.87 4.62
C LEU A 112 4.79 -3.34 4.24
N GLY A 113 5.43 -3.74 3.14
CA GLY A 113 5.32 -5.08 2.55
C GLY A 113 6.52 -5.98 2.84
N TYR A 114 6.26 -7.25 3.17
CA TYR A 114 7.34 -8.22 3.40
C TYR A 114 6.86 -9.67 3.23
N PRO A 115 7.74 -10.62 2.86
CA PRO A 115 7.44 -12.05 2.98
C PRO A 115 7.49 -12.48 4.45
N ILE A 116 6.66 -13.43 4.86
CA ILE A 116 6.78 -14.01 6.20
C ILE A 116 7.91 -15.02 6.22
N TRP A 117 8.94 -14.76 7.04
CA TRP A 117 10.05 -15.66 7.33
C TRP A 117 9.99 -16.09 8.79
N TRP A 118 9.99 -17.40 9.08
CA TRP A 118 9.90 -17.93 10.45
C TRP A 118 8.80 -17.28 11.29
N ASN A 119 7.63 -17.05 10.66
CA ASN A 119 6.46 -16.42 11.28
C ASN A 119 6.67 -14.97 11.72
N LEU A 120 7.73 -14.30 11.24
CA LEU A 120 8.10 -12.91 11.51
C LEU A 120 8.32 -12.14 10.21
N CYS A 121 8.59 -10.83 10.31
CA CYS A 121 9.13 -10.08 9.20
C CYS A 121 10.63 -10.33 9.06
N PRO A 122 11.21 -10.27 7.84
CA PRO A 122 12.66 -10.37 7.63
C PRO A 122 13.43 -9.22 8.30
N ARG A 123 14.65 -9.48 8.75
CA ARG A 123 15.47 -8.51 9.50
C ARG A 123 15.75 -7.19 8.77
N PRO A 124 15.91 -7.14 7.43
CA PRO A 124 16.01 -5.87 6.71
C PRO A 124 14.82 -4.92 6.95
N VAL A 125 13.62 -5.47 7.21
CA VAL A 125 12.43 -4.67 7.57
C VAL A 125 12.60 -4.02 8.94
N ASN A 126 13.17 -4.73 9.92
CA ASN A 126 13.50 -4.16 11.23
C ASN A 126 14.53 -3.03 11.09
N THR A 127 15.59 -3.24 10.28
CA THR A 127 16.58 -2.18 10.00
C THR A 127 15.91 -0.95 9.39
N PHE A 128 14.98 -1.14 8.46
CA PHE A 128 14.24 -0.03 7.84
C PHE A 128 13.42 0.75 8.88
N LEU A 129 12.71 0.07 9.76
CA LEU A 129 11.90 0.70 10.80
C LEU A 129 12.73 1.45 11.84
N GLU A 130 13.98 1.05 12.04
CA GLU A 130 14.91 1.70 12.97
C GLU A 130 15.72 2.84 12.33
N LYS A 131 15.88 2.79 11.00
CA LYS A 131 16.66 3.79 10.25
C LYS A 131 15.91 5.11 10.05
N TYR A 132 14.57 5.08 9.96
CA TYR A 132 13.76 6.25 9.61
C TYR A 132 12.81 6.65 10.75
N ASP A 133 12.44 7.94 10.77
CA ASP A 133 11.46 8.47 11.72
C ASP A 133 10.04 8.33 11.19
N PHE A 134 9.22 7.56 11.91
CA PHE A 134 7.81 7.31 11.59
C PHE A 134 6.84 8.17 12.42
N SER A 135 7.32 9.18 13.13
CA SER A 135 6.48 10.06 13.93
C SER A 135 5.40 10.73 13.08
N GLY A 136 4.17 10.69 13.56
CA GLY A 136 3.00 11.26 12.87
C GLY A 136 2.53 10.51 11.62
N LYS A 137 3.08 9.32 11.34
CA LYS A 137 2.77 8.53 10.14
C LYS A 137 1.99 7.27 10.51
N THR A 138 1.09 6.85 9.61
CA THR A 138 0.41 5.56 9.74
C THR A 138 1.12 4.51 8.91
N VAL A 139 1.52 3.40 9.54
CA VAL A 139 2.14 2.25 8.86
C VAL A 139 1.11 1.13 8.73
N ILE A 140 0.87 0.70 7.49
CA ILE A 140 -0.13 -0.33 7.13
C ILE A 140 0.61 -1.58 6.64
N PRO A 141 0.77 -2.62 7.47
CA PRO A 141 1.52 -3.81 7.09
C PRO A 141 0.75 -4.68 6.10
N PHE A 142 1.44 -5.19 5.09
CA PHE A 142 0.98 -6.31 4.29
C PHE A 142 2.07 -7.35 4.11
N ALA A 143 1.67 -8.59 3.95
CA ALA A 143 2.64 -9.66 3.78
C ALA A 143 2.23 -10.69 2.74
N THR A 144 3.21 -11.42 2.23
CA THR A 144 3.03 -12.65 1.45
C THR A 144 3.64 -13.82 2.20
N SER A 145 3.07 -15.02 2.06
CA SER A 145 3.54 -16.20 2.80
C SER A 145 3.19 -17.49 2.08
N GLY A 146 4.05 -18.48 2.20
CA GLY A 146 3.78 -19.85 1.74
C GLY A 146 2.81 -20.64 2.63
N GLY A 147 2.49 -20.14 3.86
CA GLY A 147 1.60 -20.89 4.77
C GLY A 147 1.31 -20.21 6.11
N SER A 148 2.12 -19.22 6.52
CA SER A 148 1.91 -18.54 7.80
C SER A 148 0.95 -17.35 7.65
N SER A 149 0.21 -17.04 8.72
CA SER A 149 -0.59 -15.82 8.81
C SER A 149 0.30 -14.60 9.10
N ILE A 150 -0.20 -13.39 8.82
CA ILE A 150 0.47 -12.14 9.15
C ILE A 150 0.42 -11.79 10.65
N THR A 151 -0.49 -12.42 11.40
CA THR A 151 -0.86 -12.02 12.77
C THR A 151 0.32 -11.93 13.71
N ASN A 152 1.17 -13.00 13.75
CA ASN A 152 2.30 -13.02 14.67
C ASN A 152 3.37 -11.99 14.32
N SER A 153 3.69 -11.83 13.04
CA SER A 153 4.69 -10.85 12.60
C SER A 153 4.28 -9.42 12.96
N VAL A 154 3.01 -9.06 12.76
CA VAL A 154 2.48 -7.74 13.14
C VAL A 154 2.43 -7.57 14.66
N LYS A 155 2.05 -8.59 15.41
CA LYS A 155 2.09 -8.55 16.88
C LYS A 155 3.51 -8.24 17.39
N GLN A 156 4.53 -8.87 16.81
CA GLN A 156 5.92 -8.62 17.18
C GLN A 156 6.38 -7.21 16.75
N LEU A 157 6.02 -6.75 15.56
CA LEU A 157 6.32 -5.39 15.12
C LEU A 157 5.72 -4.34 16.06
N LYS A 158 4.44 -4.49 16.43
CA LYS A 158 3.77 -3.58 17.39
C LYS A 158 4.45 -3.57 18.77
N LYS A 159 4.95 -4.73 19.22
CA LYS A 159 5.69 -4.85 20.48
C LYS A 159 7.05 -4.16 20.42
N LEU A 160 7.78 -4.33 19.31
CA LEU A 160 9.13 -3.75 19.13
C LEU A 160 9.09 -2.24 18.87
N TYR A 161 8.07 -1.77 18.16
CA TYR A 161 7.93 -0.38 17.71
C TYR A 161 6.61 0.24 18.19
N PRO A 162 6.40 0.39 19.51
CA PRO A 162 5.12 0.84 20.10
C PRO A 162 4.80 2.31 19.80
N LYS A 163 5.78 3.10 19.34
CA LYS A 163 5.58 4.52 18.97
C LYS A 163 5.02 4.71 17.57
N ILE A 164 5.04 3.65 16.72
CA ILE A 164 4.50 3.70 15.37
C ILE A 164 2.97 3.53 15.44
N VAL A 165 2.24 4.37 14.71
CA VAL A 165 0.79 4.19 14.52
C VAL A 165 0.57 3.11 13.46
N TRP A 166 0.06 1.97 13.89
CA TRP A 166 -0.17 0.80 13.03
C TRP A 166 -1.61 0.75 12.55
N GLY A 167 -1.79 0.74 11.23
CA GLY A 167 -3.08 0.51 10.57
C GLY A 167 -3.48 -0.97 10.50
N GLU A 168 -4.53 -1.23 9.72
CA GLU A 168 -5.00 -2.60 9.44
C GLU A 168 -3.96 -3.37 8.62
N SER A 169 -3.72 -4.62 8.99
CA SER A 169 -2.75 -5.47 8.29
C SER A 169 -3.42 -6.56 7.47
N ARG A 170 -2.82 -6.97 6.35
CA ARG A 170 -3.38 -8.01 5.50
C ARG A 170 -2.34 -8.95 4.90
N LEU A 171 -2.69 -10.26 4.86
CA LEU A 171 -1.95 -11.24 4.08
C LEU A 171 -2.46 -11.21 2.63
N LEU A 172 -1.56 -10.98 1.68
CA LEU A 172 -1.85 -10.78 0.26
C LEU A 172 -1.25 -11.89 -0.60
N ASN A 173 -1.74 -13.12 -0.43
CA ASN A 173 -1.36 -14.26 -1.26
C ASN A 173 -2.23 -14.45 -2.49
N GLY A 174 -3.22 -13.59 -2.65
CA GLY A 174 -4.21 -13.66 -3.73
C GLY A 174 -3.80 -12.91 -4.99
N SER A 175 -4.78 -12.49 -5.75
CA SER A 175 -4.55 -11.76 -6.98
C SER A 175 -4.06 -10.32 -6.73
N VAL A 176 -3.34 -9.79 -7.71
CA VAL A 176 -2.90 -8.39 -7.77
C VAL A 176 -4.08 -7.42 -7.55
N LYS A 177 -5.26 -7.76 -8.13
CA LYS A 177 -6.49 -6.97 -7.95
C LYS A 177 -6.91 -6.89 -6.48
N GLN A 178 -6.87 -8.00 -5.73
CA GLN A 178 -7.24 -8.00 -4.31
C GLN A 178 -6.33 -7.09 -3.47
N ALA A 179 -5.05 -7.01 -3.82
CA ALA A 179 -4.10 -6.12 -3.13
C ALA A 179 -4.49 -4.64 -3.33
N GLY A 180 -4.81 -4.25 -4.56
CA GLY A 180 -5.25 -2.89 -4.88
C GLY A 180 -6.60 -2.54 -4.21
N ASP A 181 -7.59 -3.42 -4.34
CA ASP A 181 -8.94 -3.19 -3.76
C ASP A 181 -8.87 -3.02 -2.24
N TRP A 182 -8.08 -3.85 -1.56
CA TRP A 182 -7.86 -3.70 -0.12
C TRP A 182 -7.20 -2.38 0.22
N ALA A 183 -6.16 -1.98 -0.52
CA ALA A 183 -5.42 -0.76 -0.23
C ALA A 183 -6.29 0.49 -0.30
N LYS A 184 -7.26 0.56 -1.22
CA LYS A 184 -8.26 1.64 -1.30
C LYS A 184 -9.15 1.72 -0.07
N GLY A 185 -9.47 0.59 0.53
CA GLY A 185 -10.39 0.53 1.68
C GLY A 185 -9.76 0.90 3.01
N VAL A 186 -8.44 1.08 3.08
CA VAL A 186 -7.71 1.29 4.34
C VAL A 186 -6.99 2.65 4.45
N ILE A 187 -7.14 3.54 3.43
CA ILE A 187 -6.56 4.89 3.39
C ILE A 187 -7.58 6.00 3.58
#